data_f5b79b19a9f145236bec56c2d5478a21
#
_entry.id   f5b79b19a9f145236bec56c2d5478a21
#
_cell.length_a   1.000
_cell.length_b   1.000
_cell.length_c   1.000
_cell.angle_alpha   90.00
_cell.angle_beta   90.00
_cell.angle_gamma   90.00
#
_symmetry.space_group_name_H-M   'P 1'
#
loop_
_entity.id
_entity.type
_entity.pdbx_description
1 polymer ?
#
loop_
_entity_poly.entity_id
_entity_poly.type
_entity_poly.pdbx_seq_one_letter_code
_entity_poly.pdbx_strand_id
1 'polypeptide(L)'
;MLAQRVATAIVLLALWLPTLWMASPWPFIVLTLVFISLAAWEWGRLNGLAPAGAWACAAALIGAGVVATRTSPPSNELQMLWWLAAAAWVIGGAAALRAGPQRWPAVPRAVRIVLGVTLLAVAWWALAQARIVGVNYLLSVLCVVWMADIAAYFGGRAFGRRKLAPRISPGKSWEGVASGMLGVLLLAALWMAFDARVATDSASLFTQLRQRFGVTPMLIALLGLVGVSVLGDLFESLIKRAVGAKDSSGLLPGHGGVLDRIDALLPVLPCALALTTL
;
A
#
# COMPACT_ATOMS: atom_id res chain seq x y z
N MET A 1 -11.58 24.52 -2.65
CA MET A 1 -10.57 23.44 -2.57
C MET A 1 -10.41 22.82 -1.18
N LEU A 2 -10.17 23.58 -0.07
CA LEU A 2 -10.02 22.98 1.27
C LEU A 2 -11.30 22.29 1.74
N ALA A 3 -12.46 22.95 1.61
CA ALA A 3 -13.75 22.38 2.00
C ALA A 3 -14.08 21.04 1.31
N GLN A 4 -13.76 20.89 0.01
CA GLN A 4 -13.94 19.63 -0.71
C GLN A 4 -13.04 18.52 -0.16
N ARG A 5 -11.79 18.84 0.18
CA ARG A 5 -10.88 17.86 0.81
C ARG A 5 -11.39 17.41 2.17
N VAL A 6 -11.81 18.35 3.01
CA VAL A 6 -12.38 18.04 4.33
C VAL A 6 -13.63 17.18 4.19
N ALA A 7 -14.56 17.56 3.29
CA ALA A 7 -15.78 16.79 3.07
C ALA A 7 -15.50 15.36 2.60
N THR A 8 -14.60 15.18 1.60
CA THR A 8 -14.21 13.85 1.12
C THR A 8 -13.57 13.02 2.24
N ALA A 9 -12.68 13.63 3.04
CA ALA A 9 -12.05 12.92 4.16
C ALA A 9 -13.08 12.49 5.22
N ILE A 10 -14.05 13.36 5.57
CA ILE A 10 -15.12 13.01 6.53
C ILE A 10 -15.96 11.86 5.99
N VAL A 11 -16.38 11.92 4.72
CA VAL A 11 -17.16 10.83 4.08
C VAL A 11 -16.39 9.52 4.10
N LEU A 12 -15.12 9.52 3.71
CA LEU A 12 -14.29 8.33 3.73
C LEU A 12 -14.15 7.78 5.16
N LEU A 13 -13.84 8.63 6.14
CA LEU A 13 -13.75 8.21 7.54
C LEU A 13 -15.07 7.64 8.06
N ALA A 14 -16.21 8.29 7.76
CA ALA A 14 -17.53 7.82 8.15
C ALA A 14 -17.90 6.45 7.55
N LEU A 15 -17.38 6.14 6.36
CA LEU A 15 -17.56 4.83 5.73
C LEU A 15 -16.61 3.77 6.32
N TRP A 16 -15.34 4.12 6.54
CA TRP A 16 -14.30 3.15 6.92
C TRP A 16 -14.29 2.83 8.41
N LEU A 17 -14.40 3.85 9.28
CA LEU A 17 -14.28 3.66 10.72
C LEU A 17 -15.29 2.66 11.29
N PRO A 18 -16.59 2.71 10.97
CA PRO A 18 -17.53 1.72 11.50
C PRO A 18 -17.17 0.30 11.10
N THR A 19 -16.71 0.08 9.85
CA THR A 19 -16.39 -1.27 9.36
C THR A 19 -15.15 -1.89 10.03
N LEU A 20 -14.26 -1.05 10.57
CA LEU A 20 -13.07 -1.53 11.30
C LEU A 20 -13.44 -2.19 12.62
N TRP A 21 -14.41 -1.63 13.36
CA TRP A 21 -14.80 -2.12 14.70
C TRP A 21 -15.98 -3.07 14.69
N MET A 22 -16.57 -3.39 13.54
CA MET A 22 -17.59 -4.45 13.47
C MET A 22 -16.99 -5.79 13.84
N ALA A 23 -17.75 -6.61 14.58
CA ALA A 23 -17.34 -7.97 14.98
C ALA A 23 -17.05 -8.86 13.76
N SER A 24 -17.82 -8.71 12.69
CA SER A 24 -17.58 -9.38 11.43
C SER A 24 -16.58 -8.58 10.59
N PRO A 25 -15.53 -9.20 10.01
CA PRO A 25 -14.60 -8.52 9.10
C PRO A 25 -15.20 -8.26 7.71
N TRP A 26 -16.32 -8.90 7.36
CA TRP A 26 -16.89 -8.86 6.01
C TRP A 26 -17.27 -7.47 5.51
N PRO A 27 -17.88 -6.57 6.30
CA PRO A 27 -18.17 -5.22 5.83
C PRO A 27 -16.92 -4.46 5.39
N PHE A 28 -15.82 -4.60 6.13
CA PHE A 28 -14.53 -4.02 5.78
C PHE A 28 -13.96 -4.64 4.49
N ILE A 29 -13.97 -5.98 4.38
CA ILE A 29 -13.46 -6.72 3.21
C ILE A 29 -14.22 -6.32 1.94
N VAL A 30 -15.55 -6.23 2.01
CA VAL A 30 -16.39 -5.84 0.86
C VAL A 30 -16.16 -4.37 0.50
N LEU A 31 -16.13 -3.48 1.48
CA LEU A 31 -15.89 -2.05 1.23
C LEU A 31 -14.53 -1.83 0.56
N THR A 32 -13.50 -2.49 1.07
CA THR A 32 -12.14 -2.40 0.49
C THR A 32 -12.06 -2.99 -0.91
N LEU A 33 -12.84 -4.07 -1.20
CA LEU A 33 -12.93 -4.64 -2.55
C LEU A 33 -13.51 -3.62 -3.55
N VAL A 34 -14.52 -2.87 -3.15
CA VAL A 34 -15.08 -1.81 -3.99
C VAL A 34 -14.02 -0.75 -4.30
N PHE A 35 -13.31 -0.25 -3.27
CA PHE A 35 -12.29 0.78 -3.47
C PHE A 35 -11.12 0.30 -4.34
N ILE A 36 -10.61 -0.92 -4.09
CA ILE A 36 -9.49 -1.43 -4.88
C ILE A 36 -9.92 -1.74 -6.34
N SER A 37 -11.19 -2.06 -6.56
CA SER A 37 -11.73 -2.24 -7.91
C SER A 37 -11.79 -0.92 -8.69
N LEU A 38 -12.07 0.19 -8.01
CA LEU A 38 -11.95 1.53 -8.60
C LEU A 38 -10.48 1.85 -8.94
N ALA A 39 -9.52 1.46 -8.09
CA ALA A 39 -8.09 1.58 -8.40
C ALA A 39 -7.69 0.72 -9.62
N ALA A 40 -8.29 -0.47 -9.80
CA ALA A 40 -8.06 -1.29 -11.00
C ALA A 40 -8.64 -0.64 -12.27
N TRP A 41 -9.78 0.04 -12.18
CA TRP A 41 -10.31 0.85 -13.25
C TRP A 41 -9.35 2.02 -13.59
N GLU A 42 -8.84 2.74 -12.60
CA GLU A 42 -7.83 3.80 -12.79
C GLU A 42 -6.57 3.26 -13.46
N TRP A 43 -6.09 2.10 -13.01
CA TRP A 43 -4.95 1.41 -13.61
C TRP A 43 -5.16 1.11 -15.08
N GLY A 44 -6.35 0.58 -15.45
CA GLY A 44 -6.72 0.32 -16.84
C GLY A 44 -6.66 1.60 -17.69
N ARG A 45 -7.20 2.70 -17.18
CA ARG A 45 -7.18 4.01 -17.86
C ARG A 45 -5.76 4.55 -18.04
N LEU A 46 -4.94 4.52 -16.99
CA LEU A 46 -3.52 4.95 -17.05
C LEU A 46 -2.73 4.15 -18.08
N ASN A 47 -3.11 2.88 -18.32
CA ASN A 47 -2.46 2.04 -19.32
C ASN A 47 -3.14 2.07 -20.70
N GLY A 48 -4.01 3.06 -20.95
CA GLY A 48 -4.56 3.35 -22.26
C GLY A 48 -5.68 2.41 -22.70
N LEU A 49 -6.42 1.80 -21.76
CA LEU A 49 -7.64 1.08 -22.11
C LEU A 49 -8.81 2.03 -22.38
N ALA A 50 -9.65 1.65 -23.33
CA ALA A 50 -10.96 2.27 -23.51
C ALA A 50 -11.84 2.08 -22.26
N PRO A 51 -12.89 2.89 -22.04
CA PRO A 51 -13.73 2.83 -20.84
C PRO A 51 -14.21 1.42 -20.49
N ALA A 52 -14.70 0.65 -21.47
CA ALA A 52 -15.15 -0.73 -21.27
C ALA A 52 -14.02 -1.65 -20.76
N GLY A 53 -12.81 -1.53 -21.34
CA GLY A 53 -11.65 -2.30 -20.89
C GLY A 53 -11.18 -1.93 -19.48
N ALA A 54 -11.26 -0.66 -19.11
CA ALA A 54 -10.96 -0.22 -17.76
C ALA A 54 -11.95 -0.80 -16.73
N TRP A 55 -13.24 -0.80 -17.03
CA TRP A 55 -14.25 -1.46 -16.20
C TRP A 55 -14.10 -2.98 -16.16
N ALA A 56 -13.60 -3.60 -17.24
CA ALA A 56 -13.26 -5.02 -17.22
C ALA A 56 -12.14 -5.34 -16.22
N CYS A 57 -11.17 -4.44 -16.01
CA CYS A 57 -10.17 -4.59 -14.95
C CYS A 57 -10.80 -4.58 -13.55
N ALA A 58 -11.74 -3.67 -13.30
CA ALA A 58 -12.48 -3.63 -12.04
C ALA A 58 -13.29 -4.92 -11.82
N ALA A 59 -14.00 -5.39 -12.84
CA ALA A 59 -14.78 -6.63 -12.77
C ALA A 59 -13.89 -7.86 -12.56
N ALA A 60 -12.74 -7.94 -13.23
CA ALA A 60 -11.77 -9.01 -13.05
C ALA A 60 -11.24 -9.05 -11.62
N LEU A 61 -10.97 -7.89 -11.00
CA LEU A 61 -10.52 -7.81 -9.62
C LEU A 61 -11.62 -8.24 -8.64
N ILE A 62 -12.88 -7.85 -8.86
CA ILE A 62 -14.02 -8.33 -8.07
C ILE A 62 -14.14 -9.84 -8.17
N GLY A 63 -14.04 -10.40 -9.39
CA GLY A 63 -14.07 -11.85 -9.60
C GLY A 63 -12.95 -12.57 -8.85
N ALA A 64 -11.71 -12.07 -8.94
CA ALA A 64 -10.57 -12.61 -8.20
C ALA A 64 -10.80 -12.54 -6.68
N GLY A 65 -11.35 -11.43 -6.18
CA GLY A 65 -11.69 -11.26 -4.77
C GLY A 65 -12.74 -12.27 -4.29
N VAL A 66 -13.80 -12.49 -5.07
CA VAL A 66 -14.83 -13.48 -4.75
C VAL A 66 -14.24 -14.90 -4.73
N VAL A 67 -13.38 -15.23 -5.68
CA VAL A 67 -12.69 -16.53 -5.70
C VAL A 67 -11.80 -16.68 -4.46
N ALA A 68 -10.94 -15.69 -4.18
CA ALA A 68 -10.03 -15.72 -3.04
C ALA A 68 -10.77 -15.90 -1.70
N THR A 69 -11.93 -15.27 -1.52
CA THR A 69 -12.73 -15.42 -0.30
C THR A 69 -13.43 -16.77 -0.17
N ARG A 70 -13.64 -17.49 -1.27
CA ARG A 70 -14.30 -18.81 -1.26
C ARG A 70 -13.32 -19.99 -1.16
N THR A 71 -12.10 -19.82 -1.66
CA THR A 71 -11.14 -20.93 -1.74
C THR A 71 -10.40 -21.20 -0.43
N SER A 72 -10.28 -20.18 0.47
CA SER A 72 -9.57 -20.29 1.76
C SER A 72 -8.28 -21.12 1.65
N PRO A 73 -7.29 -20.63 0.87
CA PRO A 73 -6.09 -21.41 0.60
C PRO A 73 -5.32 -21.73 1.89
N PRO A 74 -4.61 -22.87 1.94
CA PRO A 74 -3.78 -23.26 3.08
C PRO A 74 -2.76 -22.17 3.48
N SER A 75 -2.37 -22.11 4.73
CA SER A 75 -1.48 -21.08 5.26
C SER A 75 -0.11 -21.03 4.57
N ASN A 76 0.44 -22.18 4.18
CA ASN A 76 1.71 -22.29 3.45
C ASN A 76 1.61 -21.70 2.02
N GLU A 77 0.47 -21.86 1.35
CA GLU A 77 0.26 -21.28 0.02
C GLU A 77 0.13 -19.75 0.11
N LEU A 78 -0.59 -19.25 1.12
CA LEU A 78 -0.68 -17.82 1.39
C LEU A 78 0.70 -17.22 1.70
N GLN A 79 1.50 -17.90 2.50
CA GLN A 79 2.84 -17.47 2.81
C GLN A 79 3.72 -17.36 1.57
N MET A 80 3.69 -18.38 0.69
CA MET A 80 4.41 -18.34 -0.57
C MET A 80 3.94 -17.18 -1.45
N LEU A 81 2.64 -16.92 -1.51
CA LEU A 81 2.07 -15.79 -2.24
C LEU A 81 2.63 -14.45 -1.74
N TRP A 82 2.72 -14.26 -0.41
CA TRP A 82 3.26 -13.03 0.16
C TRP A 82 4.74 -12.82 -0.16
N TRP A 83 5.55 -13.88 -0.10
CA TRP A 83 6.95 -13.81 -0.49
C TRP A 83 7.15 -13.55 -1.98
N LEU A 84 6.34 -14.17 -2.84
CA LEU A 84 6.37 -13.90 -4.29
C LEU A 84 5.97 -12.46 -4.58
N ALA A 85 4.95 -11.92 -3.91
CA ALA A 85 4.56 -10.53 -4.05
C ALA A 85 5.66 -9.57 -3.56
N ALA A 86 6.27 -9.86 -2.42
CA ALA A 86 7.40 -9.07 -1.90
C ALA A 86 8.57 -9.07 -2.89
N ALA A 87 8.95 -10.24 -3.42
CA ALA A 87 10.00 -10.36 -4.44
C ALA A 87 9.65 -9.59 -5.73
N ALA A 88 8.41 -9.70 -6.21
CA ALA A 88 7.93 -8.97 -7.38
C ALA A 88 8.03 -7.44 -7.18
N TRP A 89 7.66 -6.95 -5.99
CA TRP A 89 7.80 -5.54 -5.67
C TRP A 89 9.25 -5.10 -5.56
N VAL A 90 10.09 -5.81 -4.81
CA VAL A 90 11.49 -5.42 -4.59
C VAL A 90 12.29 -5.49 -5.90
N ILE A 91 12.16 -6.60 -6.63
CA ILE A 91 12.93 -6.81 -7.86
C ILE A 91 12.30 -6.06 -9.02
N GLY A 92 11.01 -6.29 -9.30
CA GLY A 92 10.29 -5.69 -10.42
C GLY A 92 10.12 -4.19 -10.28
N GLY A 93 9.73 -3.72 -9.09
CA GLY A 93 9.59 -2.30 -8.78
C GLY A 93 10.92 -1.56 -8.89
N ALA A 94 12.00 -2.10 -8.31
CA ALA A 94 13.34 -1.49 -8.43
C ALA A 94 13.83 -1.47 -9.90
N ALA A 95 13.59 -2.53 -10.66
CA ALA A 95 13.92 -2.58 -12.08
C ALA A 95 13.14 -1.52 -12.87
N ALA A 96 11.84 -1.36 -12.62
CA ALA A 96 11.01 -0.34 -13.26
C ALA A 96 11.52 1.07 -12.95
N LEU A 97 11.82 1.37 -11.67
CA LEU A 97 12.35 2.67 -11.27
C LEU A 97 13.69 2.98 -11.94
N ARG A 98 14.58 2.00 -12.04
CA ARG A 98 15.87 2.16 -12.76
C ARG A 98 15.68 2.40 -14.26
N ALA A 99 14.70 1.74 -14.88
CA ALA A 99 14.37 1.91 -16.28
C ALA A 99 13.77 3.30 -16.59
N GLY A 100 13.04 3.86 -15.63
CA GLY A 100 12.43 5.19 -15.72
C GLY A 100 11.12 5.23 -16.52
N PRO A 101 10.42 6.38 -16.47
CA PRO A 101 9.08 6.51 -17.04
C PRO A 101 9.04 6.29 -18.56
N GLN A 102 10.10 6.62 -19.29
CA GLN A 102 10.16 6.46 -20.75
C GLN A 102 10.15 5.01 -21.22
N ARG A 103 10.58 4.08 -20.36
CA ARG A 103 10.59 2.64 -20.68
C ARG A 103 9.26 1.94 -20.41
N TRP A 104 8.39 2.53 -19.59
CA TRP A 104 7.10 1.92 -19.25
C TRP A 104 6.21 1.64 -20.47
N PRO A 105 6.07 2.55 -21.46
CA PRO A 105 5.29 2.29 -22.67
C PRO A 105 5.85 1.15 -23.54
N ALA A 106 7.12 0.81 -23.43
CA ALA A 106 7.74 -0.30 -24.17
C ALA A 106 7.32 -1.69 -23.64
N VAL A 107 6.83 -1.77 -22.39
CA VAL A 107 6.24 -3.00 -21.85
C VAL A 107 4.90 -3.25 -22.57
N PRO A 108 4.64 -4.46 -23.11
CA PRO A 108 3.37 -4.76 -23.77
C PRO A 108 2.16 -4.43 -22.89
N ARG A 109 1.14 -3.79 -23.48
CA ARG A 109 -0.05 -3.34 -22.74
C ARG A 109 -0.69 -4.46 -21.93
N ALA A 110 -0.84 -5.66 -22.51
CA ALA A 110 -1.42 -6.81 -21.82
C ALA A 110 -0.65 -7.15 -20.54
N VAL A 111 0.69 -7.14 -20.61
CA VAL A 111 1.55 -7.40 -19.44
C VAL A 111 1.34 -6.33 -18.36
N ARG A 112 1.28 -5.04 -18.73
CA ARG A 112 1.03 -3.96 -17.79
C ARG A 112 -0.33 -4.10 -17.10
N ILE A 113 -1.38 -4.45 -17.86
CA ILE A 113 -2.73 -4.65 -17.33
C ILE A 113 -2.76 -5.82 -16.36
N VAL A 114 -2.28 -6.99 -16.78
CA VAL A 114 -2.26 -8.21 -15.94
C VAL A 114 -1.44 -7.95 -14.65
N LEU A 115 -0.25 -7.39 -14.80
CA LEU A 115 0.62 -7.08 -13.65
C LEU A 115 -0.10 -6.21 -12.61
N GLY A 116 -0.70 -5.09 -13.05
CA GLY A 116 -1.35 -4.17 -12.10
C GLY A 116 -2.59 -4.76 -11.46
N VAL A 117 -3.47 -5.44 -12.23
CA VAL A 117 -4.66 -6.10 -11.65
C VAL A 117 -4.24 -7.17 -10.65
N THR A 118 -3.19 -7.95 -10.95
CA THR A 118 -2.67 -8.97 -10.03
C THR A 118 -2.09 -8.33 -8.76
N LEU A 119 -1.26 -7.29 -8.87
CA LEU A 119 -0.69 -6.59 -7.70
C LEU A 119 -1.77 -5.96 -6.82
N LEU A 120 -2.80 -5.36 -7.43
CA LEU A 120 -3.95 -4.80 -6.72
C LEU A 120 -4.76 -5.90 -6.01
N ALA A 121 -5.02 -7.03 -6.68
CA ALA A 121 -5.74 -8.15 -6.09
C ALA A 121 -4.99 -8.75 -4.89
N VAL A 122 -3.67 -8.95 -5.02
CA VAL A 122 -2.81 -9.46 -3.93
C VAL A 122 -2.75 -8.46 -2.77
N ALA A 123 -2.62 -7.16 -3.03
CA ALA A 123 -2.62 -6.14 -1.99
C ALA A 123 -3.97 -6.08 -1.24
N TRP A 124 -5.09 -6.17 -1.97
CA TRP A 124 -6.41 -6.27 -1.34
C TRP A 124 -6.55 -7.52 -0.48
N TRP A 125 -6.11 -8.68 -0.99
CA TRP A 125 -6.17 -9.92 -0.23
C TRP A 125 -5.30 -9.85 1.03
N ALA A 126 -4.12 -9.22 0.94
CA ALA A 126 -3.27 -8.94 2.10
C ALA A 126 -3.96 -8.01 3.11
N LEU A 127 -4.67 -6.98 2.65
CA LEU A 127 -5.45 -6.08 3.50
C LEU A 127 -6.59 -6.83 4.23
N ALA A 128 -7.29 -7.71 3.51
CA ALA A 128 -8.35 -8.54 4.08
C ALA A 128 -7.79 -9.50 5.15
N GLN A 129 -6.67 -10.17 4.87
CA GLN A 129 -5.99 -11.04 5.84
C GLN A 129 -5.50 -10.26 7.06
N ALA A 130 -4.92 -9.07 6.87
CA ALA A 130 -4.52 -8.21 7.99
C ALA A 130 -5.72 -7.84 8.89
N ARG A 131 -6.91 -7.61 8.33
CA ARG A 131 -8.15 -7.37 9.12
C ARG A 131 -8.60 -8.63 9.86
N ILE A 132 -8.43 -9.81 9.28
CA ILE A 132 -8.74 -11.11 9.92
C ILE A 132 -7.79 -11.38 11.08
N VAL A 133 -6.51 -11.03 10.97
CA VAL A 133 -5.55 -11.11 12.08
C VAL A 133 -6.01 -10.24 13.26
N GLY A 134 -6.48 -9.02 12.99
CA GLY A 134 -7.08 -8.12 13.98
C GLY A 134 -6.91 -6.65 13.61
N VAL A 135 -7.71 -5.81 14.27
CA VAL A 135 -7.71 -4.35 14.02
C VAL A 135 -6.38 -3.73 14.44
N ASN A 136 -5.83 -4.13 15.58
CA ASN A 136 -4.56 -3.60 16.07
C ASN A 136 -3.41 -3.93 15.10
N TYR A 137 -3.36 -5.16 14.58
CA TYR A 137 -2.39 -5.54 13.56
C TYR A 137 -2.56 -4.70 12.28
N LEU A 138 -3.77 -4.64 11.74
CA LEU A 138 -4.07 -3.88 10.54
C LEU A 138 -3.67 -2.40 10.69
N LEU A 139 -4.10 -1.75 11.78
CA LEU A 139 -3.78 -0.34 12.01
C LEU A 139 -2.27 -0.12 12.15
N SER A 140 -1.56 -1.04 12.80
CA SER A 140 -0.09 -0.93 12.91
C SER A 140 0.61 -0.99 11.55
N VAL A 141 0.13 -1.84 10.61
CA VAL A 141 0.64 -1.88 9.23
C VAL A 141 0.33 -0.59 8.46
N LEU A 142 -0.90 -0.10 8.53
CA LEU A 142 -1.30 1.16 7.88
C LEU A 142 -0.49 2.34 8.42
N CYS A 143 -0.29 2.39 9.74
CA CYS A 143 0.46 3.45 10.39
C CYS A 143 1.97 3.44 10.06
N VAL A 144 2.56 2.31 9.65
CA VAL A 144 3.92 2.30 9.07
C VAL A 144 3.98 3.24 7.87
N VAL A 145 3.03 3.11 6.93
CA VAL A 145 2.99 3.93 5.71
C VAL A 145 2.71 5.39 6.05
N TRP A 146 1.67 5.65 6.83
CA TRP A 146 1.29 7.03 7.18
C TRP A 146 2.39 7.76 7.95
N MET A 147 3.03 7.10 8.91
CA MET A 147 4.12 7.69 9.66
C MET A 147 5.36 7.92 8.79
N ALA A 148 5.68 6.97 7.91
CA ALA A 148 6.77 7.12 6.96
C ALA A 148 6.56 8.36 6.08
N ASP A 149 5.34 8.54 5.52
CA ASP A 149 5.02 9.67 4.65
C ASP A 149 5.00 11.00 5.40
N ILE A 150 4.37 11.05 6.58
CA ILE A 150 4.31 12.27 7.40
C ILE A 150 5.71 12.71 7.83
N ALA A 151 6.50 11.79 8.38
CA ALA A 151 7.86 12.11 8.83
C ALA A 151 8.78 12.45 7.65
N ALA A 152 8.62 11.74 6.51
CA ALA A 152 9.36 12.05 5.29
C ALA A 152 9.00 13.43 4.71
N TYR A 153 7.75 13.84 4.77
CA TYR A 153 7.31 15.17 4.34
C TYR A 153 7.96 16.28 5.18
N PHE A 154 7.86 16.20 6.51
CA PHE A 154 8.42 17.22 7.39
C PHE A 154 9.95 17.21 7.37
N GLY A 155 10.59 16.05 7.45
CA GLY A 155 12.04 15.92 7.38
C GLY A 155 12.61 16.31 6.02
N GLY A 156 11.95 15.92 4.94
CA GLY A 156 12.33 16.33 3.57
C GLY A 156 12.18 17.83 3.34
N ARG A 157 11.16 18.46 3.95
CA ARG A 157 10.99 19.93 3.89
C ARG A 157 12.04 20.68 4.71
N ALA A 158 12.40 20.16 5.88
CA ALA A 158 13.36 20.82 6.79
C ALA A 158 14.81 20.60 6.38
N PHE A 159 15.17 19.40 5.94
CA PHE A 159 16.54 18.95 5.75
C PHE A 159 16.86 18.47 4.33
N GLY A 160 15.86 18.38 3.43
CA GLY A 160 16.00 17.75 2.12
C GLY A 160 16.96 18.50 1.20
N ARG A 161 18.09 17.88 0.90
CA ARG A 161 19.13 18.40 -0.01
C ARG A 161 19.34 17.49 -1.19
N ARG A 162 19.38 16.16 -0.98
CA ARG A 162 19.65 15.16 -2.00
C ARG A 162 18.34 14.59 -2.55
N LYS A 163 18.06 14.87 -3.81
CA LYS A 163 16.85 14.34 -4.47
C LYS A 163 16.91 12.83 -4.61
N LEU A 164 15.80 12.14 -4.28
CA LEU A 164 15.70 10.68 -4.38
C LEU A 164 15.46 10.22 -5.83
N ALA A 165 14.48 10.80 -6.50
CA ALA A 165 14.07 10.41 -7.86
C ALA A 165 13.62 11.65 -8.65
N PRO A 166 14.55 12.54 -9.12
CA PRO A 166 14.23 13.83 -9.73
C PRO A 166 13.29 13.75 -10.94
N ARG A 167 13.41 12.67 -11.75
CA ARG A 167 12.63 12.47 -12.98
C ARG A 167 11.22 11.91 -12.72
N ILE A 168 10.97 11.34 -11.55
CA ILE A 168 9.72 10.66 -11.17
C ILE A 168 8.95 11.54 -10.19
N SER A 169 9.58 11.87 -9.06
CA SER A 169 9.01 12.66 -7.97
C SER A 169 10.05 13.66 -7.44
N PRO A 170 10.12 14.89 -8.00
CA PRO A 170 11.16 15.87 -7.64
C PRO A 170 11.04 16.39 -6.20
N GLY A 171 9.90 16.18 -5.53
CA GLY A 171 9.70 16.55 -4.13
C GLY A 171 10.41 15.64 -3.13
N LYS A 172 10.66 14.38 -3.48
CA LYS A 172 11.25 13.40 -2.56
C LYS A 172 12.77 13.56 -2.41
N SER A 173 13.26 13.36 -1.17
CA SER A 173 14.68 13.45 -0.81
C SER A 173 15.13 12.26 0.05
N TRP A 174 16.43 11.97 0.05
CA TRP A 174 17.02 10.93 0.91
C TRP A 174 16.89 11.26 2.39
N GLU A 175 17.01 12.54 2.76
CA GLU A 175 16.82 13.02 4.13
C GLU A 175 15.35 12.82 4.58
N GLY A 176 14.40 13.00 3.64
CA GLY A 176 13.00 12.66 3.89
C GLY A 176 12.83 11.16 4.19
N VAL A 177 13.43 10.27 3.39
CA VAL A 177 13.39 8.83 3.64
C VAL A 177 13.98 8.48 5.01
N ALA A 178 15.13 9.04 5.36
CA ALA A 178 15.75 8.83 6.68
C ALA A 178 14.85 9.30 7.83
N SER A 179 14.17 10.44 7.66
CA SER A 179 13.19 10.93 8.63
C SER A 179 11.98 10.00 8.74
N GLY A 180 11.49 9.46 7.61
CA GLY A 180 10.44 8.43 7.58
C GLY A 180 10.82 7.18 8.34
N MET A 181 12.05 6.69 8.12
CA MET A 181 12.60 5.53 8.86
C MET A 181 12.64 5.80 10.37
N LEU A 182 13.16 6.95 10.79
CA LEU A 182 13.20 7.32 12.20
C LEU A 182 11.79 7.45 12.80
N GLY A 183 10.85 8.06 12.08
CA GLY A 183 9.46 8.18 12.50
C GLY A 183 8.81 6.82 12.75
N VAL A 184 9.02 5.85 11.85
CA VAL A 184 8.49 4.48 12.01
C VAL A 184 9.14 3.75 13.17
N LEU A 185 10.44 3.92 13.43
CA LEU A 185 11.10 3.32 14.59
C LEU A 185 10.57 3.87 15.91
N LEU A 186 10.32 5.19 15.99
CA LEU A 186 9.68 5.82 17.14
C LEU A 186 8.24 5.33 17.32
N LEU A 187 7.47 5.25 16.25
CA LEU A 187 6.11 4.70 16.26
C LEU A 187 6.11 3.27 16.79
N ALA A 188 7.05 2.42 16.33
CA ALA A 188 7.16 1.03 16.78
C ALA A 188 7.42 0.93 18.28
N ALA A 189 8.32 1.76 18.82
CA ALA A 189 8.60 1.79 20.26
C ALA A 189 7.36 2.20 21.08
N LEU A 190 6.65 3.25 20.65
CA LEU A 190 5.43 3.71 21.31
C LEU A 190 4.31 2.67 21.22
N TRP A 191 4.14 2.03 20.06
CA TRP A 191 3.07 1.04 19.86
C TRP A 191 3.31 -0.24 20.66
N MET A 192 4.56 -0.72 20.73
CA MET A 192 4.90 -1.84 21.59
C MET A 192 4.69 -1.54 23.08
N ALA A 193 4.94 -0.30 23.50
CA ALA A 193 4.63 0.14 24.86
C ALA A 193 3.11 0.22 25.13
N PHE A 194 2.32 0.55 24.11
CA PHE A 194 0.86 0.49 24.15
C PHE A 194 0.37 -0.95 24.24
N ASP A 195 0.83 -1.86 23.37
CA ASP A 195 0.47 -3.28 23.38
C ASP A 195 0.78 -3.95 24.73
N ALA A 196 1.83 -3.50 25.42
CA ALA A 196 2.19 -4.04 26.74
C ALA A 196 1.26 -3.59 27.88
N ARG A 197 0.44 -2.55 27.68
CA ARG A 197 -0.41 -1.94 28.71
C ARG A 197 -1.90 -2.10 28.45
N VAL A 198 -2.28 -2.28 27.20
CA VAL A 198 -3.68 -2.31 26.77
C VAL A 198 -3.98 -3.66 26.12
N ALA A 199 -5.02 -4.33 26.61
CA ALA A 199 -5.53 -5.54 25.97
C ALA A 199 -6.15 -5.18 24.60
N THR A 200 -5.53 -5.65 23.53
CA THR A 200 -5.96 -5.44 22.15
C THR A 200 -6.46 -6.76 21.55
N ASP A 201 -7.18 -6.68 20.43
CA ASP A 201 -7.73 -7.85 19.72
C ASP A 201 -6.64 -8.73 19.06
N SER A 202 -5.46 -8.14 18.85
CA SER A 202 -4.30 -8.84 18.26
C SER A 202 -3.00 -8.13 18.65
N ALA A 203 -1.87 -8.82 18.58
CA ALA A 203 -0.57 -8.17 18.66
C ALA A 203 -0.31 -7.33 17.40
N SER A 204 0.26 -6.13 17.57
CA SER A 204 0.66 -5.29 16.43
C SER A 204 1.76 -5.94 15.58
N LEU A 205 1.96 -5.45 14.36
CA LEU A 205 3.10 -5.79 13.51
C LEU A 205 4.43 -5.72 14.26
N PHE A 206 4.63 -4.66 15.02
CA PHE A 206 5.87 -4.39 15.76
C PHE A 206 6.12 -5.44 16.85
N THR A 207 5.08 -5.75 17.61
CA THR A 207 5.14 -6.76 18.68
C THR A 207 5.36 -8.16 18.11
N GLN A 208 4.67 -8.53 17.02
CA GLN A 208 4.86 -9.81 16.35
C GLN A 208 6.28 -9.97 15.82
N LEU A 209 6.81 -8.96 15.10
CA LEU A 209 8.19 -8.99 14.60
C LEU A 209 9.23 -9.13 15.72
N ARG A 210 9.04 -8.38 16.83
CA ARG A 210 9.93 -8.46 17.99
C ARG A 210 9.90 -9.83 18.66
N GLN A 211 8.72 -10.38 18.89
CA GLN A 211 8.54 -11.68 19.54
C GLN A 211 9.16 -12.81 18.72
N ARG A 212 9.05 -12.70 17.41
CA ARG A 212 9.46 -13.74 16.50
C ARG A 212 10.95 -13.73 16.20
N PHE A 213 11.51 -12.56 15.92
CA PHE A 213 12.87 -12.41 15.40
C PHE A 213 13.82 -11.70 16.35
N GLY A 214 13.32 -11.12 17.44
CA GLY A 214 14.10 -10.23 18.31
C GLY A 214 14.22 -8.81 17.73
N VAL A 215 14.97 -7.97 18.46
CA VAL A 215 15.01 -6.52 18.19
C VAL A 215 15.72 -6.20 16.86
N THR A 216 16.92 -6.75 16.64
CA THR A 216 17.73 -6.36 15.47
C THR A 216 17.07 -6.72 14.14
N PRO A 217 16.59 -7.95 13.90
CA PRO A 217 15.88 -8.27 12.66
C PRO A 217 14.56 -7.49 12.51
N MET A 218 13.84 -7.20 13.62
CA MET A 218 12.67 -6.34 13.59
C MET A 218 13.02 -4.95 13.03
N LEU A 219 14.08 -4.31 13.50
CA LEU A 219 14.52 -3.01 13.01
C LEU A 219 14.83 -3.05 11.51
N ILE A 220 15.54 -4.08 11.05
CA ILE A 220 15.86 -4.27 9.63
C ILE A 220 14.57 -4.44 8.82
N ALA A 221 13.62 -5.24 9.29
CA ALA A 221 12.33 -5.45 8.64
C ALA A 221 11.52 -4.15 8.52
N LEU A 222 11.48 -3.33 9.57
CA LEU A 222 10.79 -2.04 9.56
C LEU A 222 11.43 -1.06 8.58
N LEU A 223 12.76 -0.99 8.53
CA LEU A 223 13.47 -0.18 7.52
C LEU A 223 13.17 -0.67 6.10
N GLY A 224 13.11 -2.00 5.91
CA GLY A 224 12.70 -2.62 4.65
C GLY A 224 11.27 -2.23 4.25
N LEU A 225 10.32 -2.27 5.19
CA LEU A 225 8.92 -1.85 4.96
C LEU A 225 8.81 -0.37 4.56
N VAL A 226 9.58 0.51 5.19
CA VAL A 226 9.65 1.92 4.75
C VAL A 226 10.23 2.03 3.33
N GLY A 227 11.27 1.24 3.03
CA GLY A 227 11.86 1.20 1.70
C GLY A 227 10.86 0.79 0.62
N VAL A 228 10.07 -0.27 0.85
CA VAL A 228 9.05 -0.71 -0.11
C VAL A 228 7.83 0.23 -0.15
N SER A 229 7.50 0.94 0.94
CA SER A 229 6.49 2.02 0.92
C SER A 229 6.91 3.12 -0.07
N VAL A 230 8.13 3.61 0.05
CA VAL A 230 8.70 4.61 -0.87
C VAL A 230 8.73 4.09 -2.32
N LEU A 231 9.04 2.80 -2.50
CA LEU A 231 9.07 2.16 -3.82
C LEU A 231 7.68 2.13 -4.45
N GLY A 232 6.62 1.82 -3.71
CA GLY A 232 5.24 1.80 -4.19
C GLY A 232 4.78 3.16 -4.71
N ASP A 233 4.95 4.22 -3.92
CA ASP A 233 4.63 5.59 -4.32
C ASP A 233 5.46 6.06 -5.53
N LEU A 234 6.78 5.74 -5.56
CA LEU A 234 7.59 6.06 -6.72
C LEU A 234 7.17 5.29 -7.98
N PHE A 235 6.75 4.03 -7.83
CA PHE A 235 6.27 3.22 -8.94
C PHE A 235 4.98 3.79 -9.54
N GLU A 236 4.01 4.15 -8.70
CA GLU A 236 2.78 4.80 -9.15
C GLU A 236 3.07 6.16 -9.81
N SER A 237 3.93 6.97 -9.19
CA SER A 237 4.41 8.22 -9.74
C SER A 237 5.10 8.04 -11.10
N LEU A 238 5.91 6.98 -11.28
CA LEU A 238 6.55 6.64 -12.56
C LEU A 238 5.51 6.41 -13.66
N ILE A 239 4.46 5.64 -13.36
CA ILE A 239 3.40 5.33 -14.33
C ILE A 239 2.65 6.60 -14.72
N LYS A 240 2.30 7.46 -13.77
CA LYS A 240 1.68 8.76 -14.06
C LYS A 240 2.56 9.60 -14.98
N ARG A 241 3.87 9.69 -14.72
CA ARG A 241 4.79 10.42 -15.60
C ARG A 241 4.91 9.82 -16.98
N ALA A 242 4.86 8.48 -17.10
CA ALA A 242 4.92 7.79 -18.39
C ALA A 242 3.75 8.15 -19.32
N VAL A 243 2.60 8.54 -18.77
CA VAL A 243 1.39 8.94 -19.53
C VAL A 243 1.10 10.43 -19.45
N GLY A 244 2.01 11.24 -18.89
CA GLY A 244 1.84 12.68 -18.76
C GLY A 244 0.79 13.13 -17.74
N ALA A 245 0.33 12.21 -16.87
CA ALA A 245 -0.63 12.50 -15.82
C ALA A 245 0.05 12.94 -14.52
N LYS A 246 -0.71 13.64 -13.66
CA LYS A 246 -0.29 14.00 -12.30
C LYS A 246 -1.00 13.13 -11.27
N ASP A 247 -2.28 12.92 -11.43
CA ASP A 247 -3.14 12.14 -10.55
C ASP A 247 -3.69 10.94 -11.34
N SER A 248 -4.00 9.82 -10.69
CA SER A 248 -4.53 8.62 -11.34
C SER A 248 -5.95 8.84 -11.90
N SER A 249 -6.73 9.67 -11.22
CA SER A 249 -8.05 10.13 -11.65
C SER A 249 -8.54 11.34 -10.84
N GLY A 250 -9.80 11.74 -11.03
CA GLY A 250 -10.51 12.72 -10.21
C GLY A 250 -11.64 12.10 -9.38
N LEU A 251 -11.61 10.79 -9.10
CA LEU A 251 -12.69 10.09 -8.39
C LEU A 251 -12.92 10.62 -6.96
N LEU A 252 -11.84 11.02 -6.29
CA LEU A 252 -11.93 11.57 -4.93
C LEU A 252 -11.77 13.09 -4.99
N PRO A 253 -12.87 13.87 -4.89
CA PRO A 253 -12.81 15.32 -5.04
C PRO A 253 -11.79 15.97 -4.12
N GLY A 254 -10.81 16.65 -4.71
CA GLY A 254 -9.69 17.30 -4.00
C GLY A 254 -8.57 16.36 -3.51
N HIS A 255 -8.71 15.03 -3.71
CA HIS A 255 -7.74 14.02 -3.29
C HIS A 255 -7.10 13.23 -4.45
N GLY A 256 -7.55 13.42 -5.70
CA GLY A 256 -7.09 12.63 -6.84
C GLY A 256 -7.84 11.31 -6.97
N GLY A 257 -7.16 10.25 -7.35
CA GLY A 257 -7.74 8.92 -7.45
C GLY A 257 -7.59 8.06 -6.21
N VAL A 258 -8.21 6.89 -6.24
CA VAL A 258 -8.06 5.85 -5.22
C VAL A 258 -6.65 5.30 -5.24
N LEU A 259 -6.09 5.05 -6.43
CA LEU A 259 -4.73 4.53 -6.59
C LEU A 259 -3.69 5.45 -5.94
N ASP A 260 -3.86 6.79 -6.07
CA ASP A 260 -3.01 7.80 -5.42
C ASP A 260 -3.02 7.73 -3.87
N ARG A 261 -3.96 7.00 -3.26
CA ARG A 261 -4.11 6.87 -1.80
C ARG A 261 -3.62 5.55 -1.24
N ILE A 262 -3.40 4.57 -2.10
CA ILE A 262 -3.02 3.21 -1.70
C ILE A 262 -1.69 2.75 -2.28
N ASP A 263 -1.07 3.54 -3.14
CA ASP A 263 0.16 3.22 -3.87
C ASP A 263 1.28 2.67 -2.98
N ALA A 264 1.55 3.32 -1.85
CA ALA A 264 2.53 2.86 -0.87
C ALA A 264 2.08 1.61 -0.09
N LEU A 265 0.77 1.41 0.08
CA LEU A 265 0.21 0.23 0.74
C LEU A 265 0.32 -1.03 -0.12
N LEU A 266 0.32 -0.89 -1.45
CA LEU A 266 0.35 -2.03 -2.37
C LEU A 266 1.52 -2.99 -2.11
N PRO A 267 2.77 -2.53 -1.93
CA PRO A 267 3.86 -3.40 -1.55
C PRO A 267 3.94 -3.69 -0.04
N VAL A 268 3.55 -2.73 0.83
CA VAL A 268 3.74 -2.89 2.28
C VAL A 268 2.86 -3.98 2.85
N LEU A 269 1.59 -4.09 2.42
CA LEU A 269 0.66 -5.08 2.93
C LEU A 269 1.14 -6.53 2.72
N PRO A 270 1.46 -7.00 1.51
CA PRO A 270 1.97 -8.35 1.33
C PRO A 270 3.34 -8.56 1.98
N CYS A 271 4.23 -7.55 2.02
CA CYS A 271 5.51 -7.65 2.71
C CYS A 271 5.34 -7.81 4.22
N ALA A 272 4.41 -7.09 4.85
CA ALA A 272 4.12 -7.21 6.27
C ALA A 272 3.62 -8.62 6.62
N LEU A 273 2.69 -9.17 5.81
CA LEU A 273 2.21 -10.56 5.99
C LEU A 273 3.32 -11.58 5.73
N ALA A 274 4.16 -11.42 4.71
CA ALA A 274 5.30 -12.30 4.48
C ALA A 274 6.21 -12.42 5.72
N LEU A 275 6.38 -11.34 6.46
CA LEU A 275 7.22 -11.29 7.67
C LEU A 275 6.53 -11.86 8.91
N THR A 276 5.19 -11.88 8.98
CA THR A 276 4.46 -12.26 10.20
C THR A 276 3.71 -13.59 10.11
N THR A 277 3.44 -14.13 8.91
CA THR A 277 2.69 -15.40 8.72
C THR A 277 3.57 -16.65 8.58
N LEU A 278 4.84 -16.60 8.96
CA LEU A 278 5.75 -17.76 8.94
C LEU A 278 5.38 -18.86 9.92
#